data_543f317a06806659c6a48ad3599dcdd7
#
_entry.id   543f317a06806659c6a48ad3599dcdd7
#
_cell.length_a   1.000
_cell.length_b   1.000
_cell.length_c   1.000
_cell.angle_alpha   90.00
_cell.angle_beta   90.00
_cell.angle_gamma   90.00
#
_symmetry.space_group_name_H-M   'P 1'
#
loop_
_entity.id
_entity.type
_entity.pdbx_description
1 polymer ?
#
loop_
_entity_poly.entity_id
_entity_poly.type
_entity_poly.pdbx_seq_one_letter_code
_entity_poly.pdbx_strand_id
1 'polypeptide(L)'
;MGLPANLYIDEEDKQTMIFAYPNLFTDASSLQVIRLEIGALAAWTPAELVDIVPYAAEQYPQLFKQKAVSVLTVSPERTFWEKATILHHEANRPEHLSMPQRYSRHYYDLYCMAKSPVKDKAFARLDLLQKVVNFKIKFYPRAWARYPEAVPATIKLLPPLYRLDTLQEDYTSMQNMLYGEIPSFKTMMETVEELEEEIHAL
;
A
#
# COMPACT_ATOMS: atom_id res chain seq x y z
N MET A 1 -17.99 -11.30 -27.22
CA MET A 1 -18.88 -10.25 -26.68
C MET A 1 -18.06 -9.47 -25.67
N GLY A 2 -17.90 -8.15 -25.88
CA GLY A 2 -17.31 -7.28 -24.85
C GLY A 2 -18.36 -6.97 -23.79
N LEU A 3 -17.97 -6.96 -22.52
CA LEU A 3 -18.85 -6.44 -21.47
C LEU A 3 -19.08 -4.94 -21.76
N PRO A 4 -20.30 -4.43 -21.66
CA PRO A 4 -20.55 -3.00 -21.78
C PRO A 4 -19.89 -2.30 -20.59
N ALA A 5 -18.78 -1.64 -20.82
CA ALA A 5 -18.09 -0.86 -19.82
C ALA A 5 -18.20 0.62 -20.17
N ASN A 6 -18.55 1.44 -19.19
CA ASN A 6 -18.55 2.89 -19.34
C ASN A 6 -17.21 3.42 -18.82
N LEU A 7 -16.53 4.20 -19.66
CA LEU A 7 -15.28 4.87 -19.30
C LEU A 7 -15.57 6.37 -19.11
N TYR A 8 -15.20 6.92 -17.97
CA TYR A 8 -15.30 8.34 -17.69
C TYR A 8 -14.20 8.83 -16.76
N ILE A 9 -14.00 10.14 -16.71
CA ILE A 9 -13.05 10.78 -15.79
C ILE A 9 -13.79 11.09 -14.49
N ASP A 10 -13.18 10.82 -13.35
CA ASP A 10 -13.72 11.12 -12.03
C ASP A 10 -14.01 12.64 -11.92
N GLU A 11 -15.16 12.99 -11.35
CA GLU A 11 -15.58 14.39 -11.25
C GLU A 11 -14.76 15.19 -10.24
N GLU A 12 -14.32 14.52 -9.15
CA GLU A 12 -13.54 15.13 -8.07
C GLU A 12 -12.04 15.07 -8.36
N ASP A 13 -11.56 13.96 -8.96
CA ASP A 13 -10.15 13.77 -9.30
C ASP A 13 -9.98 13.59 -10.82
N LYS A 14 -9.64 14.68 -11.50
CA LYS A 14 -9.44 14.71 -12.97
C LYS A 14 -8.27 13.85 -13.47
N GLN A 15 -7.46 13.31 -12.58
CA GLN A 15 -6.37 12.37 -12.90
C GLN A 15 -6.81 10.91 -12.80
N THR A 16 -8.03 10.65 -12.37
CA THR A 16 -8.57 9.30 -12.24
C THR A 16 -9.55 8.99 -13.37
N MET A 17 -9.29 7.88 -14.06
CA MET A 17 -10.21 7.26 -15.03
C MET A 17 -10.97 6.14 -14.36
N ILE A 18 -12.28 6.10 -14.54
CA ILE A 18 -13.18 5.09 -13.98
C ILE A 18 -13.73 4.21 -15.07
N PHE A 19 -13.53 2.89 -14.93
CA PHE A 19 -14.17 1.86 -15.73
C PHE A 19 -15.32 1.27 -14.91
N ALA A 20 -16.54 1.68 -15.22
CA ALA A 20 -17.72 1.07 -14.62
C ALA A 20 -18.16 -0.12 -15.47
N TYR A 21 -18.38 -1.27 -14.84
CA TYR A 21 -18.87 -2.49 -15.48
C TYR A 21 -20.16 -2.97 -14.80
N PRO A 22 -21.01 -3.79 -15.50
CA PRO A 22 -22.23 -4.30 -14.90
C PRO A 22 -21.96 -5.07 -13.63
N ASN A 23 -22.71 -4.74 -12.60
CA ASN A 23 -22.64 -5.43 -11.32
C ASN A 23 -23.23 -6.85 -11.47
N LEU A 24 -22.42 -7.87 -11.22
CA LEU A 24 -22.84 -9.26 -11.20
C LEU A 24 -23.12 -9.77 -9.78
N PHE A 25 -22.69 -9.01 -8.76
CA PHE A 25 -22.83 -9.36 -7.36
C PHE A 25 -23.46 -8.20 -6.59
N THR A 26 -24.35 -8.52 -5.66
CA THR A 26 -25.06 -7.53 -4.83
C THR A 26 -24.27 -7.11 -3.59
N ASP A 27 -22.98 -7.39 -3.53
CA ASP A 27 -22.13 -7.00 -2.40
C ASP A 27 -21.87 -5.50 -2.42
N ALA A 28 -22.50 -4.78 -1.48
CA ALA A 28 -22.35 -3.34 -1.32
C ALA A 28 -20.96 -2.91 -0.81
N SER A 29 -20.12 -3.85 -0.35
CA SER A 29 -18.77 -3.58 0.17
C SER A 29 -17.72 -3.47 -0.93
N SER A 30 -17.98 -4.00 -2.13
CA SER A 30 -17.03 -3.96 -3.24
C SER A 30 -17.28 -2.77 -4.16
N LEU A 31 -16.22 -2.03 -4.47
CA LEU A 31 -16.25 -1.01 -5.52
C LEU A 31 -16.42 -1.72 -6.87
N GLN A 32 -17.57 -1.52 -7.52
CA GLN A 32 -17.93 -2.14 -8.80
C GLN A 32 -17.36 -1.36 -9.99
N VAL A 33 -16.17 -0.81 -9.81
CA VAL A 33 -15.45 -0.02 -10.80
C VAL A 33 -13.97 -0.32 -10.71
N ILE A 34 -13.26 -0.19 -11.82
CA ILE A 34 -11.81 -0.15 -11.87
C ILE A 34 -11.41 1.32 -11.92
N ARG A 35 -10.64 1.78 -10.94
CA ARG A 35 -10.08 3.12 -10.90
C ARG A 35 -8.64 3.06 -11.40
N LEU A 36 -8.32 3.85 -12.42
CA LEU A 36 -6.97 4.06 -12.92
C LEU A 36 -6.55 5.48 -12.54
N GLU A 37 -5.73 5.58 -11.50
CA GLU A 37 -5.18 6.85 -11.02
C GLU A 37 -3.90 7.15 -11.78
N ILE A 38 -3.89 8.24 -12.56
CA ILE A 38 -2.77 8.64 -13.41
C ILE A 38 -2.11 9.85 -12.78
N GLY A 39 -1.00 9.64 -12.07
CA GLY A 39 -0.28 10.70 -11.36
C GLY A 39 1.07 11.01 -11.99
N ALA A 40 1.36 12.28 -12.25
CA ALA A 40 2.70 12.73 -12.63
C ALA A 40 3.69 12.79 -11.46
N LEU A 41 3.18 12.82 -10.22
CA LEU A 41 3.95 12.87 -8.98
C LEU A 41 4.20 11.46 -8.44
N ALA A 42 4.81 10.60 -9.23
CA ALA A 42 5.26 9.28 -8.78
C ALA A 42 6.77 9.17 -8.90
N ALA A 43 7.43 8.88 -7.80
CA ALA A 43 8.82 8.46 -7.85
C ALA A 43 8.86 6.95 -8.16
N TRP A 44 8.98 6.62 -9.42
CA TRP A 44 8.86 5.27 -9.97
C TRP A 44 10.22 4.58 -10.25
N THR A 45 11.29 5.07 -9.66
CA THR A 45 12.62 4.47 -9.80
C THR A 45 13.17 3.97 -8.46
N PRO A 46 13.77 2.78 -8.40
CA PRO A 46 13.95 1.82 -9.50
C PRO A 46 12.64 1.14 -9.91
N ALA A 47 12.56 0.76 -11.18
CA ALA A 47 11.43 0.03 -11.74
C ALA A 47 11.95 -1.05 -12.70
N GLU A 48 11.19 -2.13 -12.83
CA GLU A 48 11.47 -3.26 -13.70
C GLU A 48 10.20 -3.76 -14.40
N LEU A 49 10.37 -4.45 -15.51
CA LEU A 49 9.27 -5.11 -16.20
C LEU A 49 8.89 -6.38 -15.44
N VAL A 50 7.64 -6.46 -15.01
CA VAL A 50 7.08 -7.62 -14.31
C VAL A 50 5.87 -8.14 -15.06
N ASP A 51 5.81 -9.44 -15.26
CA ASP A 51 4.65 -10.09 -15.86
C ASP A 51 3.53 -10.24 -14.82
N ILE A 52 2.44 -9.55 -15.05
CA ILE A 52 1.24 -9.62 -14.21
C ILE A 52 0.29 -10.66 -14.78
N VAL A 53 -0.02 -11.67 -13.98
CA VAL A 53 -0.99 -12.72 -14.30
C VAL A 53 -2.20 -12.56 -13.39
N PRO A 54 -3.42 -12.37 -13.93
CA PRO A 54 -4.63 -12.35 -13.11
C PRO A 54 -4.88 -13.72 -12.45
N TYR A 55 -5.31 -13.77 -11.19
CA TYR A 55 -5.66 -15.00 -10.49
C TYR A 55 -6.68 -15.86 -11.30
N ALA A 56 -7.63 -15.21 -11.97
CA ALA A 56 -8.58 -15.90 -12.85
C ALA A 56 -7.89 -16.58 -14.04
N ALA A 57 -6.76 -16.07 -14.54
CA ALA A 57 -6.02 -16.70 -15.63
C ALA A 57 -5.21 -17.94 -15.15
N GLU A 58 -4.88 -18.01 -13.88
CA GLU A 58 -4.27 -19.21 -13.27
C GLU A 58 -5.29 -20.34 -13.17
N GLN A 59 -6.53 -20.03 -12.75
CA GLN A 59 -7.61 -20.99 -12.56
C GLN A 59 -8.29 -21.39 -13.89
N TYR A 60 -8.45 -20.44 -14.81
CA TYR A 60 -9.19 -20.63 -16.07
C TYR A 60 -8.36 -20.16 -17.28
N PRO A 61 -7.16 -20.75 -17.52
CA PRO A 61 -6.23 -20.25 -18.54
C PRO A 61 -6.81 -20.28 -19.97
N GLN A 62 -7.80 -21.15 -20.23
CA GLN A 62 -8.46 -21.27 -21.53
C GLN A 62 -9.38 -20.08 -21.88
N LEU A 63 -9.78 -19.27 -20.89
CA LEU A 63 -10.63 -18.11 -21.11
C LEU A 63 -9.85 -16.86 -21.52
N PHE A 64 -8.52 -16.90 -21.41
CA PHE A 64 -7.66 -15.73 -21.66
C PHE A 64 -6.89 -15.88 -22.96
N LYS A 65 -7.04 -14.90 -23.88
CA LYS A 65 -6.20 -14.83 -25.09
C LYS A 65 -4.74 -14.53 -24.76
N GLN A 66 -4.53 -13.68 -23.76
CA GLN A 66 -3.23 -13.30 -23.22
C GLN A 66 -3.29 -13.51 -21.70
N LYS A 67 -2.44 -14.39 -21.18
CA LYS A 67 -2.44 -14.78 -19.76
C LYS A 67 -1.63 -13.85 -18.89
N ALA A 68 -0.62 -13.20 -19.46
CA ALA A 68 0.24 -12.27 -18.76
C ALA A 68 0.38 -10.96 -19.53
N VAL A 69 0.58 -9.88 -18.81
CA VAL A 69 0.88 -8.55 -19.36
C VAL A 69 2.12 -8.02 -18.65
N SER A 70 3.16 -7.68 -19.43
CA SER A 70 4.36 -7.04 -18.88
C SER A 70 4.08 -5.58 -18.54
N VAL A 71 4.27 -5.22 -17.28
CA VAL A 71 4.05 -3.86 -16.77
C VAL A 71 5.33 -3.35 -16.13
N LEU A 72 5.71 -2.11 -16.42
CA LEU A 72 6.80 -1.44 -15.73
C LEU A 72 6.35 -1.13 -14.30
N THR A 73 6.96 -1.81 -13.34
CA THR A 73 6.52 -1.81 -11.95
C THR A 73 7.64 -1.29 -11.04
N VAL A 74 7.29 -0.45 -10.08
CA VAL A 74 8.23 0.02 -9.05
C VAL A 74 8.76 -1.17 -8.25
N SER A 75 10.05 -1.17 -7.92
CA SER A 75 10.66 -2.28 -7.18
C SER A 75 10.01 -2.48 -5.81
N PRO A 76 9.86 -3.72 -5.35
CA PRO A 76 9.27 -4.02 -4.04
C PRO A 76 10.04 -3.38 -2.88
N GLU A 77 11.37 -3.27 -2.96
CA GLU A 77 12.20 -2.65 -1.93
C GLU A 77 11.89 -1.17 -1.77
N ARG A 78 11.60 -0.47 -2.87
CA ARG A 78 11.15 0.91 -2.80
C ARG A 78 9.76 1.00 -2.17
N THR A 79 8.84 0.15 -2.60
CA THR A 79 7.48 0.08 -2.05
C THR A 79 7.52 -0.19 -0.54
N PHE A 80 8.42 -1.08 -0.08
CA PHE A 80 8.64 -1.31 1.35
C PHE A 80 8.94 0.00 2.10
N TRP A 81 9.92 0.77 1.64
CA TRP A 81 10.29 2.03 2.29
C TRP A 81 9.21 3.11 2.15
N GLU A 82 8.45 3.11 1.08
CA GLU A 82 7.27 3.98 0.95
C GLU A 82 6.21 3.66 2.01
N LYS A 83 5.92 2.37 2.24
CA LYS A 83 4.99 1.94 3.29
C LYS A 83 5.53 2.24 4.69
N ALA A 84 6.78 1.94 4.97
CA ALA A 84 7.42 2.27 6.24
C ALA A 84 7.36 3.79 6.56
N THR A 85 7.62 4.64 5.57
CA THR A 85 7.51 6.10 5.75
C THR A 85 6.07 6.60 5.83
N ILE A 86 5.08 5.86 5.31
CA ILE A 86 3.65 6.14 5.58
C ILE A 86 3.32 5.84 7.04
N LEU A 87 3.80 4.72 7.59
CA LEU A 87 3.57 4.41 9.00
C LEU A 87 4.27 5.42 9.91
N HIS A 88 5.52 5.81 9.59
CA HIS A 88 6.22 6.88 10.31
C HIS A 88 5.42 8.19 10.32
N HIS A 89 4.88 8.57 9.19
CA HIS A 89 3.97 9.72 9.07
C HIS A 89 2.76 9.58 10.00
N GLU A 90 2.08 8.44 10.00
CA GLU A 90 0.91 8.19 10.85
C GLU A 90 1.24 8.10 12.34
N ALA A 91 2.37 7.52 12.69
CA ALA A 91 2.85 7.49 14.08
C ALA A 91 3.06 8.90 14.67
N ASN A 92 3.35 9.88 13.83
CA ASN A 92 3.53 11.29 14.21
C ASN A 92 2.27 12.15 13.99
N ARG A 93 1.14 11.56 13.51
CA ARG A 93 -0.09 12.32 13.28
C ARG A 93 -0.66 12.87 14.59
N PRO A 94 -0.93 14.19 14.68
CA PRO A 94 -1.55 14.78 15.86
C PRO A 94 -2.88 14.12 16.21
N GLU A 95 -3.16 13.99 17.49
CA GLU A 95 -4.37 13.30 17.98
C GLU A 95 -5.67 13.90 17.46
N HIS A 96 -5.74 15.23 17.34
CA HIS A 96 -6.92 15.96 16.84
C HIS A 96 -7.19 15.77 15.33
N LEU A 97 -6.23 15.19 14.58
CA LEU A 97 -6.42 14.87 13.17
C LEU A 97 -6.85 13.41 13.04
N SER A 98 -8.04 13.19 12.50
CA SER A 98 -8.55 11.83 12.27
C SER A 98 -7.64 11.03 11.35
N MET A 99 -7.55 9.73 11.59
CA MET A 99 -6.89 8.79 10.69
C MET A 99 -7.75 8.62 9.42
N PRO A 100 -7.15 8.64 8.23
CA PRO A 100 -7.90 8.33 7.01
C PRO A 100 -8.41 6.89 7.02
N GLN A 101 -9.54 6.64 6.38
CA GLN A 101 -10.09 5.29 6.22
C GLN A 101 -9.15 4.39 5.39
N ARG A 102 -9.20 3.10 5.65
CA ARG A 102 -8.40 2.06 4.98
C ARG A 102 -6.89 2.22 5.17
N TYR A 103 -6.46 2.88 6.24
CA TYR A 103 -5.02 3.04 6.50
C TYR A 103 -4.37 1.78 7.07
N SER A 104 -5.15 0.91 7.70
CA SER A 104 -4.71 -0.40 8.18
C SER A 104 -4.12 -1.28 7.07
N ARG A 105 -4.48 -1.04 5.79
CA ARG A 105 -3.85 -1.71 4.64
C ARG A 105 -2.34 -1.52 4.59
N HIS A 106 -1.80 -0.39 5.04
CA HIS A 106 -0.37 -0.13 5.00
C HIS A 106 0.39 -0.97 6.03
N TYR A 107 -0.23 -1.23 7.20
CA TYR A 107 0.30 -2.17 8.19
C TYR A 107 0.25 -3.60 7.64
N TYR A 108 -0.85 -3.99 7.01
CA TYR A 108 -0.97 -5.30 6.36
C TYR A 108 0.05 -5.49 5.22
N ASP A 109 0.25 -4.47 4.38
CA ASP A 109 1.25 -4.51 3.32
C ASP A 109 2.66 -4.75 3.90
N LEU A 110 3.05 -4.00 4.95
CA LEU A 110 4.34 -4.20 5.60
C LEU A 110 4.46 -5.54 6.31
N TYR A 111 3.38 -6.02 6.94
CA TYR A 111 3.32 -7.37 7.49
C TYR A 111 3.64 -8.43 6.43
N CYS A 112 3.01 -8.36 5.26
CA CYS A 112 3.26 -9.28 4.16
C CYS A 112 4.70 -9.18 3.64
N MET A 113 5.22 -7.94 3.49
CA MET A 113 6.60 -7.71 3.03
C MET A 113 7.63 -8.17 4.05
N ALA A 114 7.39 -8.01 5.36
CA ALA A 114 8.25 -8.48 6.43
C ALA A 114 8.42 -10.01 6.42
N LYS A 115 7.38 -10.74 6.00
CA LYS A 115 7.39 -12.21 5.89
C LYS A 115 7.83 -12.72 4.51
N SER A 116 8.37 -11.86 3.67
CA SER A 116 8.83 -12.19 2.32
C SER A 116 10.30 -11.81 2.11
N PRO A 117 10.96 -12.30 1.05
CA PRO A 117 12.34 -11.89 0.71
C PRO A 117 12.50 -10.39 0.42
N VAL A 118 11.41 -9.63 0.34
CA VAL A 118 11.44 -8.18 0.12
C VAL A 118 12.09 -7.46 1.30
N LYS A 119 11.89 -7.92 2.54
CA LYS A 119 12.51 -7.34 3.74
C LYS A 119 14.02 -7.26 3.61
N ASP A 120 14.67 -8.39 3.40
CA ASP A 120 16.13 -8.47 3.34
C ASP A 120 16.70 -7.63 2.18
N LYS A 121 16.01 -7.63 1.04
CA LYS A 121 16.37 -6.79 -0.11
C LYS A 121 16.22 -5.30 0.19
N ALA A 122 15.16 -4.91 0.91
CA ALA A 122 14.95 -3.53 1.32
C ALA A 122 16.01 -3.07 2.32
N PHE A 123 16.37 -3.92 3.29
CA PHE A 123 17.42 -3.64 4.28
C PHE A 123 18.79 -3.43 3.62
N ALA A 124 19.09 -4.17 2.57
CA ALA A 124 20.29 -3.96 1.75
C ALA A 124 20.28 -2.64 0.94
N ARG A 125 19.15 -1.92 0.92
CA ARG A 125 18.94 -0.73 0.09
C ARG A 125 18.45 0.49 0.90
N LEU A 126 19.19 0.86 1.92
CA LEU A 126 18.92 2.07 2.73
C LEU A 126 18.98 3.37 1.90
N ASP A 127 19.68 3.35 0.76
CA ASP A 127 19.65 4.45 -0.20
C ASP A 127 18.22 4.75 -0.71
N LEU A 128 17.36 3.72 -0.79
CA LEU A 128 15.96 3.90 -1.20
C LEU A 128 15.14 4.58 -0.09
N LEU A 129 15.36 4.25 1.18
CA LEU A 129 14.73 4.96 2.29
C LEU A 129 15.01 6.46 2.20
N GLN A 130 16.29 6.84 2.04
CA GLN A 130 16.67 8.24 1.91
C GLN A 130 16.02 8.92 0.69
N LYS A 131 15.94 8.23 -0.45
CA LYS A 131 15.28 8.74 -1.66
C LYS A 131 13.78 8.96 -1.44
N VAL A 132 13.10 8.04 -0.75
CA VAL A 132 11.68 8.15 -0.41
C VAL A 132 11.44 9.31 0.55
N VAL A 133 12.25 9.45 1.58
CA VAL A 133 12.18 10.56 2.54
C VAL A 133 12.35 11.90 1.83
N ASN A 134 13.39 12.06 1.02
CA ASN A 134 13.64 13.28 0.25
C ASN A 134 12.48 13.61 -0.69
N PHE A 135 11.90 12.61 -1.33
CA PHE A 135 10.73 12.78 -2.19
C PHE A 135 9.52 13.29 -1.39
N LYS A 136 9.24 12.69 -0.22
CA LYS A 136 8.12 13.10 0.63
C LYS A 136 8.30 14.51 1.20
N ILE A 137 9.52 14.89 1.61
CA ILE A 137 9.82 16.26 2.05
C ILE A 137 9.53 17.26 0.94
N LYS A 138 9.90 16.93 -0.30
CA LYS A 138 9.75 17.84 -1.44
C LYS A 138 8.31 17.97 -1.94
N PHE A 139 7.59 16.85 -2.06
CA PHE A 139 6.30 16.79 -2.76
C PHE A 139 5.09 16.64 -1.85
N TYR A 140 5.29 16.18 -0.61
CA TYR A 140 4.23 15.97 0.38
C TYR A 140 4.62 16.58 1.75
N PRO A 141 5.05 17.87 1.79
CA PRO A 141 5.54 18.47 3.02
C PRO A 141 4.44 18.54 4.08
N ARG A 142 4.73 17.99 5.26
CA ARG A 142 3.89 18.08 6.45
C ARG A 142 4.79 18.19 7.68
N ALA A 143 4.74 19.31 8.39
CA ALA A 143 5.63 19.54 9.54
C ALA A 143 5.51 18.45 10.61
N TRP A 144 4.29 17.98 10.89
CA TRP A 144 4.04 16.96 11.91
C TRP A 144 4.44 15.55 11.48
N ALA A 145 4.66 15.28 10.18
CA ALA A 145 5.07 13.96 9.70
C ALA A 145 6.52 13.60 10.04
N ARG A 146 7.33 14.58 10.42
CA ARG A 146 8.73 14.42 10.86
C ARG A 146 9.58 13.57 9.91
N TYR A 147 9.37 13.71 8.60
CA TYR A 147 10.11 12.93 7.60
C TYR A 147 11.63 12.92 7.77
N PRO A 148 12.32 14.02 8.22
CA PRO A 148 13.76 13.98 8.48
C PRO A 148 14.16 12.96 9.58
N GLU A 149 13.23 12.57 10.46
CA GLU A 149 13.45 11.57 11.50
C GLU A 149 13.17 10.13 11.01
N ALA A 150 12.70 9.94 9.77
CA ALA A 150 12.47 8.63 9.17
C ALA A 150 13.80 8.04 8.65
N VAL A 151 14.74 7.81 9.57
CA VAL A 151 16.02 7.13 9.36
C VAL A 151 16.05 5.87 10.22
N PRO A 152 16.91 4.87 9.93
CA PRO A 152 16.87 3.60 10.66
C PRO A 152 16.76 3.75 12.17
N ALA A 153 17.60 4.56 12.80
CA ALA A 153 17.63 4.71 14.26
C ALA A 153 16.38 5.35 14.89
N THR A 154 15.50 5.99 14.12
CA THR A 154 14.40 6.81 14.69
C THR A 154 13.08 6.67 13.95
N ILE A 155 13.00 5.86 12.90
CA ILE A 155 11.76 5.59 12.20
C ILE A 155 10.74 4.95 13.14
N LYS A 156 9.49 5.33 13.04
CA LYS A 156 8.39 4.78 13.83
C LYS A 156 7.40 4.09 12.91
N LEU A 157 7.11 2.85 13.18
CA LEU A 157 6.09 2.09 12.46
C LEU A 157 4.83 1.92 13.31
N LEU A 158 4.99 1.84 14.64
CA LEU A 158 3.89 1.63 15.55
C LEU A 158 3.06 2.92 15.75
N PRO A 159 1.73 2.81 15.72
CA PRO A 159 0.85 3.94 16.01
C PRO A 159 0.87 4.27 17.51
N PRO A 160 0.55 5.51 17.91
CA PRO A 160 0.31 5.83 19.31
C PRO A 160 -0.83 4.98 19.89
N LEU A 161 -0.76 4.66 21.18
CA LEU A 161 -1.74 3.78 21.85
C LEU A 161 -3.20 4.23 21.64
N TYR A 162 -3.46 5.53 21.65
CA TYR A 162 -4.81 6.09 21.42
C TYR A 162 -5.37 5.84 20.03
N ARG A 163 -4.56 5.35 19.08
CA ARG A 163 -4.99 5.02 17.70
C ARG A 163 -5.32 3.54 17.50
N LEU A 164 -4.92 2.67 18.44
CA LEU A 164 -5.02 1.21 18.25
C LEU A 164 -6.44 0.75 18.00
N ASP A 165 -7.41 1.24 18.78
CA ASP A 165 -8.82 0.83 18.65
C ASP A 165 -9.38 1.24 17.28
N THR A 166 -9.14 2.48 16.86
CA THR A 166 -9.56 2.98 15.53
C THR A 166 -8.91 2.19 14.41
N LEU A 167 -7.61 1.86 14.55
CA LEU A 167 -6.89 1.08 13.57
C LEU A 167 -7.40 -0.37 13.48
N GLN A 168 -7.77 -0.97 14.62
CA GLN A 168 -8.35 -2.31 14.67
C GLN A 168 -9.75 -2.35 14.03
N GLU A 169 -10.58 -1.33 14.25
CA GLU A 169 -11.87 -1.20 13.59
C GLU A 169 -11.72 -1.05 12.07
N ASP A 170 -10.79 -0.20 11.62
CA ASP A 170 -10.45 -0.02 10.21
C ASP A 170 -9.97 -1.34 9.58
N TYR A 171 -9.09 -2.08 10.26
CA TYR A 171 -8.60 -3.38 9.82
C TYR A 171 -9.73 -4.40 9.70
N THR A 172 -10.64 -4.45 10.68
CA THR A 172 -11.79 -5.35 10.67
C THR A 172 -12.71 -5.07 9.48
N SER A 173 -12.97 -3.79 9.21
CA SER A 173 -13.81 -3.38 8.07
C SER A 173 -13.21 -3.73 6.70
N MET A 174 -11.89 -3.88 6.64
CA MET A 174 -11.14 -4.10 5.41
C MET A 174 -10.90 -5.60 5.10
N GLN A 175 -11.17 -6.50 6.02
CA GLN A 175 -10.84 -7.94 5.86
C GLN A 175 -11.43 -8.56 4.58
N ASN A 176 -12.61 -8.15 4.15
CA ASN A 176 -13.23 -8.62 2.91
C ASN A 176 -12.44 -8.27 1.62
N MET A 177 -11.47 -7.36 1.72
CA MET A 177 -10.61 -6.96 0.60
C MET A 177 -9.27 -7.70 0.60
N LEU A 178 -8.97 -8.50 1.63
CA LEU A 178 -7.73 -9.24 1.76
C LEU A 178 -7.89 -10.63 1.14
N TYR A 179 -6.83 -11.10 0.49
CA TYR A 179 -6.80 -12.39 -0.16
C TYR A 179 -5.85 -13.35 0.56
N GLY A 180 -6.25 -14.62 0.67
CA GLY A 180 -5.47 -15.66 1.33
C GLY A 180 -5.69 -15.71 2.84
N GLU A 181 -4.67 -16.10 3.57
CA GLU A 181 -4.73 -16.21 5.03
C GLU A 181 -4.61 -14.82 5.66
N ILE A 182 -5.65 -14.44 6.41
CA ILE A 182 -5.75 -13.12 7.04
C ILE A 182 -5.20 -13.21 8.47
N PRO A 183 -4.10 -12.49 8.82
CA PRO A 183 -3.59 -12.49 10.18
C PRO A 183 -4.55 -11.82 11.16
N SER A 184 -4.48 -12.19 12.44
CA SER A 184 -5.14 -11.40 13.48
C SER A 184 -4.50 -9.99 13.54
N PHE A 185 -5.27 -8.99 13.98
CA PHE A 185 -4.74 -7.64 14.20
C PHE A 185 -3.52 -7.67 15.13
N LYS A 186 -3.60 -8.46 16.19
CA LYS A 186 -2.49 -8.66 17.13
C LYS A 186 -1.23 -9.19 16.45
N THR A 187 -1.35 -10.27 15.67
CA THR A 187 -0.21 -10.86 14.95
C THR A 187 0.42 -9.89 13.94
N MET A 188 -0.42 -9.10 13.27
CA MET A 188 0.05 -8.07 12.36
C MET A 188 0.86 -7.00 13.09
N MET A 189 0.36 -6.51 14.24
CA MET A 189 1.03 -5.47 15.02
C MET A 189 2.33 -5.97 15.66
N GLU A 190 2.36 -7.20 16.18
CA GLU A 190 3.58 -7.84 16.71
C GLU A 190 4.66 -7.94 15.63
N THR A 191 4.29 -8.34 14.40
CA THR A 191 5.26 -8.39 13.28
C THR A 191 5.76 -6.99 12.89
N VAL A 192 4.92 -5.95 12.97
CA VAL A 192 5.34 -4.57 12.69
C VAL A 192 6.25 -4.03 13.78
N GLU A 193 6.03 -4.43 15.04
CA GLU A 193 6.92 -4.11 16.18
C GLU A 193 8.31 -4.75 16.00
N GLU A 194 8.36 -6.05 15.73
CA GLU A 194 9.59 -6.76 15.40
C GLU A 194 10.35 -6.09 14.24
N LEU A 195 9.60 -5.69 13.19
CA LEU A 195 10.17 -5.02 12.04
C LEU A 195 10.77 -3.65 12.38
N GLU A 196 10.12 -2.87 13.26
CA GLU A 196 10.66 -1.59 13.76
C GLU A 196 11.97 -1.81 14.50
N GLU A 197 12.03 -2.81 15.38
CA GLU A 197 13.25 -3.16 16.13
C GLU A 197 14.38 -3.62 15.19
N GLU A 198 14.08 -4.45 14.20
CA GLU A 198 15.07 -4.88 13.19
C GLU A 198 15.59 -3.68 12.37
N ILE A 199 14.74 -2.73 12.00
CA ILE A 199 15.18 -1.52 11.29
C ILE A 199 16.06 -0.65 12.19
N HIS A 200 15.74 -0.54 13.47
CA HIS A 200 16.56 0.23 14.43
C HIS A 200 17.95 -0.37 14.64
N ALA A 201 18.13 -1.64 14.31
CA ALA A 201 19.43 -2.33 14.42
C ALA A 201 20.30 -2.19 13.15
N LEU A 202 19.80 -1.55 12.07
CA LEU A 202 20.55 -1.32 10.83
C LEU A 202 21.46 -0.08 10.95
#